data_fa0dbd5143d84805effd0a24bde1e6cd
#
_entry.id   fa0dbd5143d84805effd0a24bde1e6cd
#
_cell.length_a   1.000
_cell.length_b   1.000
_cell.length_c   1.000
_cell.angle_alpha   90.00
_cell.angle_beta   90.00
_cell.angle_gamma   90.00
#
_symmetry.space_group_name_H-M   'P 1'
#
loop_
_entity.id
_entity.type
_entity.pdbx_description
1 polymer ?
#
loop_
_entity_poly.entity_id
_entity_poly.type
_entity_poly.pdbx_seq_one_letter_code
_entity_poly.pdbx_strand_id
1 'polypeptide(L)'
;MSGFIKQFKAAARVSTPIIAIRTFDPSSAVSLIKNSYKDGAEAIPLVSWDCMKGCTPYNNAGKKGLSSLLGQNPKQATIKLNNVLDFASAGWGLDQEPKDCILFLTNPHFFFKDPSVIQGVWNLRNIFKANGHMLVLLIAPGTTLPAELINDVLVLDEPLPTREKLAEIVITNHKLHKAEVPTGAQLDKMVDAVVGLPEFGADQSVAMSIDSKSKVLDMDDLWHKKREIIKQTPGLSVIKPKYKLKDIGGNEQVNKFYRQLFEGPNKPHIIVFMDEVEKMFAGTGSEDGHKAELAGAIQTWAEDNNIRGGALVGLPGTGKTAEFEALCGEYETPGIRMDVAAMQDKHVGESGARLRAAMATILSVAGDEGKNVFLLASSNGLENLPLGLRARFSFAPTFFYDVPSEDEKKAIWNIQIGRHGLTAPKEYPATPGWSGRDIKQACEKAQALGISLKEAAEWVIPITVTEKDRIDYMRSNAHNKYLSAAVPGPYQFNESQQHVEIKQVAADEGRRIKE
;
A
#
# COMPACT_ATOMS: atom_id res chain seq x y z
N MET A 1 5.52 27.41 0.12
CA MET A 1 4.07 27.18 0.34
C MET A 1 3.70 25.89 -0.36
N SER A 2 3.06 24.95 0.31
CA SER A 2 2.56 23.71 -0.29
C SER A 2 1.56 24.02 -1.41
N GLY A 3 1.45 23.12 -2.41
CA GLY A 3 0.48 23.25 -3.49
C GLY A 3 -0.95 23.43 -2.98
N PHE A 4 -1.29 22.71 -1.90
CA PHE A 4 -2.57 22.80 -1.20
C PHE A 4 -2.90 24.23 -0.73
N ILE A 5 -1.99 24.89 0.01
CA ILE A 5 -2.21 26.27 0.48
C ILE A 5 -2.31 27.27 -0.69
N LYS A 6 -1.56 27.03 -1.79
CA LYS A 6 -1.70 27.86 -3.01
C LYS A 6 -3.08 27.72 -3.64
N GLN A 7 -3.60 26.50 -3.75
CA GLN A 7 -4.94 26.23 -4.29
C GLN A 7 -6.03 26.80 -3.38
N PHE A 8 -5.92 26.58 -2.07
CA PHE A 8 -6.85 27.16 -1.09
C PHE A 8 -6.91 28.69 -1.17
N LYS A 9 -5.75 29.36 -1.18
CA LYS A 9 -5.68 30.83 -1.33
C LYS A 9 -6.17 31.32 -2.68
N ALA A 10 -5.96 30.56 -3.75
CA ALA A 10 -6.51 30.90 -5.06
C ALA A 10 -8.04 30.82 -5.06
N ALA A 11 -8.61 29.80 -4.43
CA ALA A 11 -10.05 29.66 -4.25
C ALA A 11 -10.63 30.79 -3.38
N ALA A 12 -9.96 31.15 -2.28
CA ALA A 12 -10.34 32.31 -1.43
C ALA A 12 -10.34 33.62 -2.21
N ARG A 13 -9.30 33.85 -3.02
CA ARG A 13 -9.19 35.11 -3.83
C ARG A 13 -10.34 35.30 -4.82
N VAL A 14 -10.90 34.21 -5.36
CA VAL A 14 -12.03 34.26 -6.29
C VAL A 14 -13.38 34.07 -5.60
N SER A 15 -13.39 34.12 -4.26
CA SER A 15 -14.57 33.93 -3.41
C SER A 15 -15.30 32.62 -3.74
N THR A 16 -14.58 31.50 -3.80
CA THR A 16 -15.18 30.17 -3.93
C THR A 16 -15.99 29.89 -2.66
N PRO A 17 -17.31 29.72 -2.75
CA PRO A 17 -18.17 29.78 -1.56
C PRO A 17 -18.10 28.50 -0.73
N ILE A 18 -17.89 27.33 -1.36
CA ILE A 18 -17.88 26.03 -0.69
C ILE A 18 -16.67 25.21 -1.14
N ILE A 19 -15.87 24.77 -0.19
CA ILE A 19 -14.72 23.88 -0.39
C ILE A 19 -14.88 22.67 0.50
N ALA A 20 -14.63 21.48 -0.02
CA ALA A 20 -14.45 20.28 0.78
C ALA A 20 -12.96 19.95 0.87
N ILE A 21 -12.46 19.73 2.06
CA ILE A 21 -11.08 19.27 2.29
C ILE A 21 -11.15 17.85 2.81
N ARG A 22 -10.59 16.92 2.05
CA ARG A 22 -10.38 15.55 2.50
C ARG A 22 -9.16 15.53 3.41
N THR A 23 -9.36 15.13 4.66
CA THR A 23 -8.31 15.14 5.68
C THR A 23 -8.46 13.96 6.64
N PHE A 24 -7.35 13.41 7.08
CA PHE A 24 -7.28 12.45 8.20
C PHE A 24 -7.27 13.17 9.55
N ASP A 25 -6.85 14.44 9.57
CA ASP A 25 -6.75 15.27 10.78
C ASP A 25 -7.31 16.67 10.52
N PRO A 26 -8.61 16.90 10.82
CA PRO A 26 -9.22 18.22 10.68
C PRO A 26 -8.45 19.33 11.40
N SER A 27 -7.79 19.02 12.53
CA SER A 27 -7.04 20.00 13.31
C SER A 27 -5.76 20.43 12.59
N SER A 28 -5.08 19.49 11.92
CA SER A 28 -3.91 19.79 11.09
C SER A 28 -4.30 20.69 9.91
N ALA A 29 -5.35 20.32 9.17
CA ALA A 29 -5.83 21.09 8.02
C ALA A 29 -6.16 22.56 8.41
N VAL A 30 -6.90 22.75 9.51
CA VAL A 30 -7.21 24.10 10.02
C VAL A 30 -5.96 24.85 10.44
N SER A 31 -5.01 24.17 11.11
CA SER A 31 -3.75 24.79 11.55
C SER A 31 -2.90 25.24 10.37
N LEU A 32 -2.80 24.44 9.29
CA LEU A 32 -2.12 24.82 8.05
C LEU A 32 -2.74 26.07 7.41
N ILE A 33 -4.07 26.11 7.35
CA ILE A 33 -4.81 27.26 6.81
C ILE A 33 -4.59 28.46 7.72
N LYS A 34 -4.80 28.35 9.04
CA LYS A 34 -4.60 29.41 10.02
C LYS A 34 -3.20 30.02 9.90
N ASN A 35 -2.15 29.18 9.89
CA ASN A 35 -0.77 29.61 9.79
C ASN A 35 -0.44 30.30 8.45
N SER A 36 -1.30 30.14 7.44
CA SER A 36 -1.17 30.81 6.16
C SER A 36 -1.70 32.23 6.14
N TYR A 37 -2.51 32.64 7.15
CA TYR A 37 -3.03 33.98 7.34
C TYR A 37 -2.29 34.67 8.50
N LYS A 38 -2.06 35.96 8.38
CA LYS A 38 -1.39 36.75 9.44
C LYS A 38 -2.38 37.01 10.60
N ASP A 39 -1.92 36.84 11.84
CA ASP A 39 -2.66 37.29 13.01
C ASP A 39 -2.57 38.82 13.11
N GLY A 40 -3.72 39.51 13.22
CA GLY A 40 -3.80 40.95 13.37
C GLY A 40 -5.19 41.51 13.09
N ALA A 41 -5.33 42.84 13.04
CA ALA A 41 -6.60 43.52 12.81
C ALA A 41 -7.22 43.21 11.42
N GLU A 42 -6.38 42.84 10.46
CA GLU A 42 -6.79 42.49 9.10
C GLU A 42 -6.93 40.94 8.89
N ALA A 43 -6.84 40.14 9.97
CA ALA A 43 -6.95 38.70 9.87
C ALA A 43 -8.39 38.29 9.57
N ILE A 44 -8.53 37.36 8.60
CA ILE A 44 -9.83 36.78 8.25
C ILE A 44 -10.39 35.99 9.44
N PRO A 45 -11.67 36.22 9.85
CA PRO A 45 -12.31 35.43 10.89
C PRO A 45 -12.36 33.94 10.55
N LEU A 46 -11.78 33.13 11.43
CA LEU A 46 -11.79 31.69 11.33
C LEU A 46 -12.67 31.12 12.45
N VAL A 47 -13.77 30.48 12.08
CA VAL A 47 -14.74 29.88 13.00
C VAL A 47 -14.91 28.40 12.61
N SER A 48 -14.99 27.52 13.59
CA SER A 48 -15.32 26.12 13.34
C SER A 48 -16.59 25.71 14.05
N TRP A 49 -17.21 24.70 13.53
CA TRP A 49 -18.29 23.97 14.16
C TRP A 49 -17.97 22.49 14.26
N ASP A 50 -18.27 21.90 15.42
CA ASP A 50 -18.39 20.45 15.59
C ASP A 50 -19.65 20.11 16.39
N CYS A 51 -20.13 18.86 16.25
CA CYS A 51 -21.41 18.46 16.83
C CYS A 51 -21.41 18.37 18.37
N MET A 52 -20.26 18.41 19.03
CA MET A 52 -20.13 18.33 20.49
C MET A 52 -19.88 19.69 21.11
N LYS A 53 -19.04 20.53 20.50
CA LYS A 53 -18.63 21.84 21.05
C LYS A 53 -19.45 23.00 20.48
N GLY A 54 -20.17 22.73 19.37
CA GLY A 54 -20.81 23.80 18.61
C GLY A 54 -19.78 24.71 17.92
N CYS A 55 -20.09 26.02 17.78
CA CYS A 55 -19.20 26.98 17.13
C CYS A 55 -18.06 27.43 18.04
N THR A 56 -16.83 27.37 17.55
CA THR A 56 -15.64 27.83 18.27
C THR A 56 -14.74 28.68 17.37
N PRO A 57 -14.14 29.78 17.88
CA PRO A 57 -13.24 30.60 17.10
C PRO A 57 -11.81 30.05 17.10
N TYR A 58 -11.12 30.12 15.95
CA TYR A 58 -9.70 29.72 15.82
C TYR A 58 -8.72 30.89 15.94
N ASN A 59 -9.19 32.16 15.79
CA ASN A 59 -8.35 33.35 15.93
C ASN A 59 -9.12 34.52 16.59
N ASN A 60 -8.45 35.62 16.85
CA ASN A 60 -9.08 36.77 17.49
C ASN A 60 -10.17 37.45 16.63
N ALA A 61 -9.97 37.48 15.31
CA ALA A 61 -11.00 37.91 14.38
C ALA A 61 -12.22 36.99 14.40
N GLY A 62 -11.99 35.66 14.51
CA GLY A 62 -13.06 34.68 14.66
C GLY A 62 -13.89 34.82 15.91
N LYS A 63 -13.33 35.33 17.04
CA LYS A 63 -14.14 35.67 18.23
C LYS A 63 -15.15 36.76 17.94
N LYS A 64 -14.75 37.81 17.18
CA LYS A 64 -15.64 38.87 16.76
C LYS A 64 -16.70 38.35 15.78
N GLY A 65 -16.28 37.57 14.77
CA GLY A 65 -17.17 36.93 13.80
C GLY A 65 -18.20 36.01 14.46
N LEU A 66 -17.78 35.24 15.47
CA LEU A 66 -18.68 34.36 16.22
C LEU A 66 -19.72 35.15 17.01
N SER A 67 -19.35 36.26 17.65
CA SER A 67 -20.28 37.14 18.35
C SER A 67 -21.29 37.77 17.39
N SER A 68 -20.90 38.13 16.19
CA SER A 68 -21.79 38.60 15.13
C SER A 68 -22.76 37.53 14.64
N LEU A 69 -22.28 36.26 14.51
CA LEU A 69 -23.10 35.11 14.08
C LEU A 69 -24.16 34.74 15.13
N LEU A 70 -23.78 34.67 16.42
CA LEU A 70 -24.61 34.14 17.50
C LEU A 70 -25.30 35.20 18.35
N GLY A 71 -25.10 36.49 18.07
CA GLY A 71 -25.60 37.59 18.88
C GLY A 71 -24.87 37.70 20.23
N GLN A 72 -25.48 38.37 21.20
CA GLN A 72 -24.83 38.71 22.48
C GLN A 72 -24.58 37.52 23.43
N ASN A 73 -25.00 36.29 23.09
CA ASN A 73 -24.87 35.12 23.96
C ASN A 73 -24.13 33.95 23.33
N PRO A 74 -22.79 34.00 23.19
CA PRO A 74 -21.99 32.94 22.56
C PRO A 74 -22.03 31.59 23.31
N LYS A 75 -22.56 31.52 24.54
CA LYS A 75 -22.74 30.29 25.32
C LYS A 75 -23.92 29.43 24.83
N GLN A 76 -24.81 29.98 24.01
CA GLN A 76 -25.85 29.21 23.30
C GLN A 76 -25.43 28.82 21.89
N ALA A 77 -24.13 28.52 21.70
CA ALA A 77 -23.63 27.99 20.45
C ALA A 77 -24.51 26.78 20.05
N THR A 78 -25.23 26.94 18.97
CA THR A 78 -26.14 25.93 18.46
C THR A 78 -25.34 24.67 18.10
N ILE A 79 -25.60 23.60 18.82
CA ILE A 79 -24.89 22.33 18.63
C ILE A 79 -25.36 21.66 17.34
N LYS A 80 -26.61 21.92 16.92
CA LYS A 80 -27.17 21.29 15.70
C LYS A 80 -26.69 21.98 14.43
N LEU A 81 -26.21 21.16 13.48
CA LEU A 81 -25.69 21.68 12.19
C LEU A 81 -26.74 22.48 11.42
N ASN A 82 -28.00 22.02 11.39
CA ASN A 82 -29.09 22.75 10.71
C ASN A 82 -29.24 24.18 11.22
N ASN A 83 -29.14 24.40 12.53
CA ASN A 83 -29.25 25.73 13.09
C ASN A 83 -28.06 26.61 12.66
N VAL A 84 -26.85 26.06 12.59
CA VAL A 84 -25.67 26.82 12.10
C VAL A 84 -25.83 27.20 10.63
N LEU A 85 -26.36 26.29 9.81
CA LEU A 85 -26.65 26.57 8.41
C LEU A 85 -27.76 27.61 8.25
N ASP A 86 -28.80 27.57 9.09
CA ASP A 86 -29.87 28.56 9.10
C ASP A 86 -29.35 29.98 9.49
N PHE A 87 -28.52 30.08 10.54
CA PHE A 87 -27.87 31.32 10.91
C PHE A 87 -26.95 31.87 9.82
N ALA A 88 -26.15 30.99 9.23
CA ALA A 88 -25.28 31.39 8.13
C ALA A 88 -26.08 31.86 6.90
N SER A 89 -27.25 31.24 6.65
CA SER A 89 -28.17 31.62 5.56
C SER A 89 -28.91 32.92 5.82
N ALA A 90 -29.23 33.23 7.08
CA ALA A 90 -29.93 34.47 7.47
C ALA A 90 -29.07 35.74 7.32
N GLY A 91 -27.84 35.58 6.85
CA GLY A 91 -26.95 36.69 6.56
C GLY A 91 -25.99 36.97 7.70
N TRP A 92 -25.08 36.06 7.95
CA TRP A 92 -23.97 36.24 8.86
C TRP A 92 -23.27 37.61 8.68
N GLY A 93 -23.69 38.60 9.45
CA GLY A 93 -23.08 39.92 9.47
C GLY A 93 -23.11 40.68 8.15
N LEU A 94 -24.13 40.52 7.29
CA LEU A 94 -24.22 41.13 5.97
C LEU A 94 -24.04 42.65 5.97
N ASP A 95 -24.42 43.32 7.04
CA ASP A 95 -24.32 44.77 7.19
C ASP A 95 -23.25 45.22 8.20
N GLN A 96 -22.50 44.28 8.80
CA GLN A 96 -21.49 44.58 9.81
C GLN A 96 -20.19 43.84 9.53
N GLU A 97 -19.07 44.49 9.71
CA GLU A 97 -17.75 43.83 9.64
C GLU A 97 -17.66 42.66 10.64
N PRO A 98 -17.00 41.52 10.27
CA PRO A 98 -16.02 41.41 9.21
C PRO A 98 -16.59 40.80 7.91
N LYS A 99 -16.23 41.40 6.77
CA LYS A 99 -16.28 40.77 5.46
C LYS A 99 -15.28 39.61 5.43
N ASP A 100 -15.56 38.57 4.62
CA ASP A 100 -14.63 37.44 4.38
C ASP A 100 -14.41 36.50 5.58
N CYS A 101 -15.43 35.84 6.08
CA CYS A 101 -15.31 34.83 7.12
C CYS A 101 -15.13 33.42 6.54
N ILE A 102 -14.35 32.57 7.20
CA ILE A 102 -14.22 31.15 6.90
C ILE A 102 -14.88 30.32 8.01
N LEU A 103 -15.92 29.60 7.65
CA LEU A 103 -16.60 28.64 8.52
C LEU A 103 -16.14 27.22 8.20
N PHE A 104 -15.49 26.56 9.15
CA PHE A 104 -15.11 25.15 9.05
C PHE A 104 -16.20 24.28 9.68
N LEU A 105 -16.72 23.30 8.95
CA LEU A 105 -17.56 22.25 9.49
C LEU A 105 -16.75 20.99 9.65
N THR A 106 -16.57 20.54 10.89
CA THR A 106 -15.80 19.33 11.20
C THR A 106 -16.70 18.10 11.11
N ASN A 107 -16.32 17.13 10.27
CA ASN A 107 -17.05 15.89 10.02
C ASN A 107 -18.53 16.07 9.62
N PRO A 108 -18.89 17.03 8.76
CA PRO A 108 -20.28 17.25 8.36
C PRO A 108 -20.86 16.04 7.61
N HIS A 109 -20.03 15.18 7.06
CA HIS A 109 -20.43 13.97 6.33
C HIS A 109 -21.22 12.97 7.19
N PHE A 110 -21.13 13.03 8.51
CA PHE A 110 -22.02 12.25 9.39
C PHE A 110 -23.49 12.62 9.23
N PHE A 111 -23.77 13.81 8.73
CA PHE A 111 -25.11 14.37 8.58
C PHE A 111 -25.58 14.42 7.12
N PHE A 112 -24.82 13.94 6.14
CA PHE A 112 -25.17 13.97 4.71
C PHE A 112 -26.32 13.02 4.32
N LYS A 113 -26.90 12.28 5.27
CA LYS A 113 -28.15 11.55 5.08
C LYS A 113 -29.39 12.40 5.35
N ASP A 114 -29.25 13.58 5.97
CA ASP A 114 -30.32 14.53 6.24
C ASP A 114 -30.46 15.49 5.06
N PRO A 115 -31.59 15.47 4.32
CA PRO A 115 -31.83 16.36 3.19
C PRO A 115 -31.76 17.85 3.58
N SER A 116 -32.13 18.20 4.82
CA SER A 116 -32.11 19.59 5.29
C SER A 116 -30.66 20.12 5.42
N VAL A 117 -29.72 19.25 5.80
CA VAL A 117 -28.29 19.60 5.84
C VAL A 117 -27.74 19.82 4.43
N ILE A 118 -28.06 18.91 3.50
CA ILE A 118 -27.61 19.05 2.09
C ILE A 118 -28.15 20.36 1.50
N GLN A 119 -29.44 20.62 1.68
CA GLN A 119 -30.09 21.83 1.20
C GLN A 119 -29.52 23.09 1.87
N GLY A 120 -29.29 23.03 3.18
CA GLY A 120 -28.68 24.13 3.92
C GLY A 120 -27.28 24.50 3.42
N VAL A 121 -26.42 23.49 3.19
CA VAL A 121 -25.09 23.69 2.58
C VAL A 121 -25.23 24.30 1.17
N TRP A 122 -26.12 23.75 0.35
CA TRP A 122 -26.33 24.24 -1.01
C TRP A 122 -26.82 25.71 -1.03
N ASN A 123 -27.73 26.08 -0.14
CA ASN A 123 -28.26 27.48 -0.03
C ASN A 123 -27.17 28.50 0.25
N LEU A 124 -26.12 28.11 0.99
CA LEU A 124 -24.99 29.02 1.30
C LEU A 124 -24.17 29.38 0.07
N ARG A 125 -24.23 28.62 -1.03
CA ARG A 125 -23.43 28.85 -2.24
C ARG A 125 -23.52 30.31 -2.72
N ASN A 126 -24.74 30.80 -2.97
CA ASN A 126 -24.95 32.14 -3.52
C ASN A 126 -24.72 33.21 -2.48
N ILE A 127 -25.13 32.97 -1.24
CA ILE A 127 -25.00 33.91 -0.12
C ILE A 127 -23.51 34.17 0.18
N PHE A 128 -22.74 33.08 0.32
CA PHE A 128 -21.31 33.19 0.64
C PHE A 128 -20.51 33.75 -0.53
N LYS A 129 -20.90 33.41 -1.78
CA LYS A 129 -20.29 33.98 -2.97
C LYS A 129 -20.46 35.51 -3.02
N ALA A 130 -21.67 36.01 -2.70
CA ALA A 130 -21.97 37.46 -2.71
C ALA A 130 -21.22 38.23 -1.62
N ASN A 131 -20.98 37.59 -0.47
CA ASN A 131 -20.41 38.23 0.72
C ASN A 131 -18.91 37.95 0.92
N GLY A 132 -18.28 37.17 0.01
CA GLY A 132 -16.88 36.78 0.15
C GLY A 132 -16.61 35.73 1.24
N HIS A 133 -17.66 35.18 1.87
CA HIS A 133 -17.52 34.15 2.88
C HIS A 133 -17.16 32.80 2.25
N MET A 134 -16.58 31.90 3.04
CA MET A 134 -16.22 30.56 2.62
C MET A 134 -16.69 29.51 3.63
N LEU A 135 -17.36 28.48 3.14
CA LEU A 135 -17.68 27.27 3.86
C LEU A 135 -16.65 26.20 3.55
N VAL A 136 -16.03 25.65 4.58
CA VAL A 136 -15.03 24.57 4.44
C VAL A 136 -15.55 23.32 5.13
N LEU A 137 -15.84 22.29 4.33
CA LEU A 137 -16.28 20.97 4.79
C LEU A 137 -15.04 20.12 5.04
N LEU A 138 -14.70 19.83 6.29
CA LEU A 138 -13.60 18.92 6.65
C LEU A 138 -14.16 17.49 6.69
N ILE A 139 -13.88 16.71 5.65
CA ILE A 139 -14.45 15.38 5.44
C ILE A 139 -13.36 14.30 5.47
N ALA A 140 -13.74 13.07 5.83
CA ALA A 140 -12.83 11.93 5.78
C ALA A 140 -12.40 11.61 4.33
N PRO A 141 -11.17 11.13 4.09
CA PRO A 141 -10.62 10.91 2.75
C PRO A 141 -11.45 10.00 1.85
N GLY A 142 -12.14 8.99 2.42
CA GLY A 142 -13.01 8.07 1.66
C GLY A 142 -14.42 8.58 1.42
N THR A 143 -14.76 9.80 1.86
CA THR A 143 -16.12 10.33 1.76
C THR A 143 -16.44 10.77 0.35
N THR A 144 -17.58 10.33 -0.18
CA THR A 144 -18.19 10.88 -1.39
C THR A 144 -19.19 11.98 -1.00
N LEU A 145 -19.15 13.10 -1.73
CA LEU A 145 -20.13 14.16 -1.56
C LEU A 145 -21.50 13.71 -2.11
N PRO A 146 -22.62 14.21 -1.52
CA PRO A 146 -23.95 14.06 -2.12
C PRO A 146 -23.96 14.57 -3.56
N ALA A 147 -24.76 13.91 -4.42
CA ALA A 147 -24.84 14.25 -5.85
C ALA A 147 -25.18 15.72 -6.08
N GLU A 148 -26.01 16.30 -5.21
CA GLU A 148 -26.46 17.70 -5.26
C GLU A 148 -25.32 18.71 -5.02
N LEU A 149 -24.24 18.29 -4.35
CA LEU A 149 -23.12 19.15 -4.00
C LEU A 149 -21.89 18.96 -4.91
N ILE A 150 -21.81 17.89 -5.67
CA ILE A 150 -20.60 17.54 -6.46
C ILE A 150 -20.16 18.66 -7.41
N ASN A 151 -21.12 19.31 -8.07
CA ASN A 151 -20.81 20.32 -9.08
C ASN A 151 -20.50 21.71 -8.48
N ASP A 152 -20.88 21.96 -7.23
CA ASP A 152 -20.80 23.27 -6.60
C ASP A 152 -19.67 23.36 -5.56
N VAL A 153 -19.06 22.24 -5.22
CA VAL A 153 -18.03 22.15 -4.17
C VAL A 153 -16.66 21.86 -4.78
N LEU A 154 -15.72 22.76 -4.54
CA LEU A 154 -14.31 22.50 -4.87
C LEU A 154 -13.73 21.50 -3.85
N VAL A 155 -13.26 20.36 -4.32
CA VAL A 155 -12.61 19.36 -3.48
C VAL A 155 -11.10 19.54 -3.49
N LEU A 156 -10.50 19.63 -2.31
CA LEU A 156 -9.05 19.69 -2.10
C LEU A 156 -8.64 18.52 -1.20
N ASP A 157 -7.48 17.93 -1.48
CA ASP A 157 -6.89 16.91 -0.62
C ASP A 157 -5.79 17.54 0.25
N GLU A 158 -5.88 17.34 1.58
CA GLU A 158 -4.80 17.73 2.48
C GLU A 158 -3.57 16.85 2.21
N PRO A 159 -2.41 17.43 1.91
CA PRO A 159 -1.21 16.65 1.71
C PRO A 159 -0.74 16.05 3.02
N LEU A 160 -0.25 14.84 2.97
CA LEU A 160 0.47 14.24 4.08
C LEU A 160 1.75 15.03 4.41
N PRO A 161 2.27 14.94 5.64
CA PRO A 161 3.51 15.60 6.02
C PRO A 161 4.67 15.24 5.10
N THR A 162 5.44 16.23 4.70
CA THR A 162 6.66 16.02 3.89
C THR A 162 7.73 15.29 4.70
N ARG A 163 8.72 14.70 4.03
CA ARG A 163 9.84 14.01 4.69
C ARG A 163 10.60 14.92 5.66
N GLU A 164 10.76 16.20 5.31
CA GLU A 164 11.41 17.21 6.17
C GLU A 164 10.58 17.41 7.46
N LYS A 165 9.25 17.54 7.32
CA LYS A 165 8.36 17.67 8.48
C LYS A 165 8.37 16.43 9.38
N LEU A 166 8.38 15.25 8.78
CA LEU A 166 8.49 13.99 9.52
C LEU A 166 9.84 13.87 10.23
N ALA A 167 10.94 14.32 9.59
CA ALA A 167 12.24 14.37 10.22
C ALA A 167 12.26 15.33 11.43
N GLU A 168 11.60 16.49 11.33
CA GLU A 168 11.42 17.40 12.48
C GLU A 168 10.66 16.72 13.63
N ILE A 169 9.60 15.95 13.34
CA ILE A 169 8.83 15.21 14.35
C ILE A 169 9.71 14.18 15.04
N VAL A 170 10.47 13.38 14.28
CA VAL A 170 11.40 12.38 14.83
C VAL A 170 12.43 13.05 15.74
N ILE A 171 13.10 14.11 15.27
CA ILE A 171 14.11 14.85 16.03
C ILE A 171 13.51 15.46 17.31
N THR A 172 12.32 16.05 17.20
CA THR A 172 11.64 16.69 18.34
C THR A 172 11.30 15.67 19.41
N ASN A 173 10.76 14.52 19.04
CA ASN A 173 10.44 13.45 19.99
C ASN A 173 11.70 12.90 20.69
N HIS A 174 12.80 12.69 19.96
CA HIS A 174 14.05 12.25 20.58
C HIS A 174 14.56 13.27 21.63
N LYS A 175 14.49 14.57 21.30
CA LYS A 175 14.86 15.63 22.26
C LYS A 175 13.94 15.66 23.48
N LEU A 176 12.62 15.54 23.32
CA LEU A 176 11.65 15.52 24.41
C LEU A 176 11.86 14.33 25.35
N HIS A 177 12.16 13.15 24.81
CA HIS A 177 12.40 11.93 25.58
C HIS A 177 13.85 11.80 26.06
N LYS A 178 14.71 12.79 25.76
CA LYS A 178 16.16 12.76 26.10
C LYS A 178 16.86 11.54 25.50
N ALA A 179 16.44 11.11 24.32
CA ALA A 179 17.06 10.07 23.52
C ALA A 179 18.12 10.67 22.59
N GLU A 180 19.05 9.83 22.12
CA GLU A 180 20.06 10.24 21.14
C GLU A 180 19.36 10.67 19.82
N VAL A 181 19.70 11.86 19.32
CA VAL A 181 19.07 12.39 18.12
C VAL A 181 19.63 11.67 16.89
N PRO A 182 18.79 11.00 16.10
CA PRO A 182 19.25 10.27 14.92
C PRO A 182 19.72 11.23 13.81
N THR A 183 20.70 10.78 13.03
CA THR A 183 21.25 11.53 11.89
C THR A 183 21.49 10.63 10.68
N GLY A 184 21.58 11.19 9.49
CA GLY A 184 21.91 10.45 8.27
C GLY A 184 20.97 9.27 8.02
N ALA A 185 21.55 8.12 7.65
CA ALA A 185 20.80 6.92 7.28
C ALA A 185 19.85 6.40 8.38
N GLN A 186 20.15 6.63 9.66
CA GLN A 186 19.28 6.24 10.76
C GLN A 186 18.01 7.09 10.80
N LEU A 187 18.14 8.41 10.63
CA LEU A 187 17.01 9.32 10.52
C LEU A 187 16.15 8.97 9.31
N ASP A 188 16.77 8.70 8.17
CA ASP A 188 16.03 8.32 6.95
C ASP A 188 15.20 7.06 7.13
N LYS A 189 15.74 6.03 7.80
CA LYS A 189 14.99 4.79 8.13
C LYS A 189 13.80 5.06 9.04
N MET A 190 13.95 5.93 10.05
CA MET A 190 12.85 6.32 10.93
C MET A 190 11.78 7.12 10.19
N VAL A 191 12.20 8.04 9.31
CA VAL A 191 11.27 8.79 8.45
C VAL A 191 10.52 7.84 7.51
N ASP A 192 11.19 6.87 6.88
CA ASP A 192 10.56 5.87 6.01
C ASP A 192 9.48 5.06 6.76
N ALA A 193 9.69 4.79 8.04
CA ALA A 193 8.71 4.08 8.87
C ALA A 193 7.44 4.89 9.11
N VAL A 194 7.50 6.23 9.16
CA VAL A 194 6.35 7.10 9.44
C VAL A 194 5.82 7.85 8.21
N VAL A 195 6.50 7.77 7.06
CA VAL A 195 5.99 8.32 5.78
C VAL A 195 4.59 7.77 5.51
N GLY A 196 3.66 8.64 5.08
CA GLY A 196 2.27 8.27 4.82
C GLY A 196 1.37 8.28 6.04
N LEU A 197 1.88 8.58 7.24
CA LEU A 197 1.06 8.86 8.41
C LEU A 197 0.70 10.35 8.48
N PRO A 198 -0.53 10.68 8.93
CA PRO A 198 -0.86 12.05 9.34
C PRO A 198 0.08 12.55 10.45
N GLU A 199 0.23 13.87 10.60
CA GLU A 199 1.17 14.47 11.54
C GLU A 199 1.02 13.93 12.97
N PHE A 200 -0.22 13.87 13.47
CA PHE A 200 -0.52 13.30 14.79
C PHE A 200 -0.17 11.81 14.90
N GLY A 201 -0.48 11.02 13.85
CA GLY A 201 -0.16 9.58 13.82
C GLY A 201 1.34 9.32 13.80
N ALA A 202 2.11 10.14 13.08
CA ALA A 202 3.56 10.07 13.04
C ALA A 202 4.17 10.45 14.40
N ASP A 203 3.71 11.55 15.00
CA ASP A 203 4.17 12.01 16.31
C ASP A 203 3.94 10.95 17.40
N GLN A 204 2.71 10.40 17.48
CA GLN A 204 2.41 9.33 18.43
C GLN A 204 3.25 8.06 18.19
N SER A 205 3.43 7.66 16.93
CA SER A 205 4.20 6.46 16.62
C SER A 205 5.64 6.59 17.07
N VAL A 206 6.27 7.74 16.82
CA VAL A 206 7.64 8.01 17.27
C VAL A 206 7.72 8.05 18.79
N ALA A 207 6.80 8.79 19.45
CA ALA A 207 6.81 8.91 20.92
C ALA A 207 6.64 7.57 21.62
N MET A 208 5.75 6.70 21.13
CA MET A 208 5.48 5.38 21.71
C MET A 208 6.61 4.37 21.45
N SER A 209 7.37 4.55 20.38
CA SER A 209 8.47 3.63 20.02
C SER A 209 9.78 3.93 20.75
N ILE A 210 9.86 5.02 21.52
CA ILE A 210 11.04 5.34 22.34
C ILE A 210 10.85 4.73 23.73
N ASP A 211 11.66 3.73 24.05
CA ASP A 211 11.61 3.10 25.38
C ASP A 211 11.96 4.11 26.50
N SER A 212 11.14 4.15 27.51
CA SER A 212 11.26 5.15 28.59
C SER A 212 12.50 4.99 29.46
N LYS A 213 13.10 3.78 29.52
CA LYS A 213 14.26 3.45 30.33
C LYS A 213 15.55 3.51 29.53
N SER A 214 15.63 2.76 28.44
CA SER A 214 16.82 2.67 27.59
C SER A 214 17.04 3.90 26.72
N LYS A 215 15.99 4.71 26.48
CA LYS A 215 16.00 5.86 25.56
C LYS A 215 16.34 5.49 24.12
N VAL A 216 16.13 4.22 23.76
CA VAL A 216 16.35 3.70 22.41
C VAL A 216 15.01 3.55 21.71
N LEU A 217 14.94 3.94 20.44
CA LEU A 217 13.76 3.75 19.62
C LEU A 217 13.72 2.32 19.06
N ASP A 218 12.59 1.63 19.24
CA ASP A 218 12.34 0.34 18.62
C ASP A 218 11.71 0.54 17.23
N MET A 219 12.42 0.06 16.20
CA MET A 219 11.97 0.18 14.82
C MET A 219 10.73 -0.69 14.53
N ASP A 220 10.57 -1.82 15.19
CA ASP A 220 9.40 -2.69 15.00
C ASP A 220 8.13 -2.04 15.55
N ASP A 221 8.22 -1.37 16.70
CA ASP A 221 7.14 -0.59 17.28
C ASP A 221 6.82 0.64 16.41
N LEU A 222 7.82 1.30 15.85
CA LEU A 222 7.62 2.44 14.95
C LEU A 222 6.82 2.04 13.70
N TRP A 223 7.06 0.85 13.15
CA TRP A 223 6.29 0.32 12.03
C TRP A 223 4.89 -0.15 12.42
N HIS A 224 4.59 -0.33 13.70
CA HIS A 224 3.34 -0.93 14.16
C HIS A 224 2.10 -0.17 13.66
N LYS A 225 2.08 1.16 13.81
CA LYS A 225 0.93 1.98 13.39
C LYS A 225 0.65 1.88 11.90
N LYS A 226 1.69 1.90 11.09
CA LYS A 226 1.60 1.75 9.64
C LYS A 226 1.07 0.37 9.27
N ARG A 227 1.54 -0.68 9.94
CA ARG A 227 1.02 -2.05 9.76
C ARG A 227 -0.45 -2.16 10.11
N GLU A 228 -0.90 -1.49 11.17
CA GLU A 228 -2.32 -1.50 11.56
C GLU A 228 -3.23 -0.82 10.52
N ILE A 229 -2.81 0.30 9.94
CA ILE A 229 -3.55 0.97 8.87
C ILE A 229 -3.70 0.03 7.65
N ILE A 230 -2.62 -0.64 7.26
CA ILE A 230 -2.64 -1.58 6.14
C ILE A 230 -3.58 -2.75 6.44
N LYS A 231 -3.51 -3.34 7.63
CA LYS A 231 -4.36 -4.49 8.02
C LYS A 231 -5.85 -4.14 8.09
N GLN A 232 -6.19 -2.89 8.42
CA GLN A 232 -7.58 -2.44 8.45
C GLN A 232 -8.18 -2.25 7.05
N THR A 233 -7.34 -2.22 6.01
CA THR A 233 -7.79 -2.10 4.62
C THR A 233 -8.06 -3.50 4.06
N PRO A 234 -9.31 -3.82 3.66
CA PRO A 234 -9.64 -5.13 3.12
C PRO A 234 -8.76 -5.52 1.92
N GLY A 235 -8.29 -6.76 1.92
CA GLY A 235 -7.42 -7.29 0.86
C GLY A 235 -5.96 -6.88 0.95
N LEU A 236 -5.56 -6.09 1.94
CA LEU A 236 -4.15 -5.78 2.20
C LEU A 236 -3.61 -6.53 3.43
N SER A 237 -2.39 -7.02 3.32
CA SER A 237 -1.67 -7.60 4.46
C SER A 237 -0.19 -7.24 4.40
N VAL A 238 0.41 -7.00 5.56
CA VAL A 238 1.85 -6.72 5.66
C VAL A 238 2.61 -8.00 5.86
N ILE A 239 3.64 -8.19 5.07
CA ILE A 239 4.55 -9.33 5.20
C ILE A 239 5.61 -9.02 6.26
N LYS A 240 5.78 -9.94 7.19
CA LYS A 240 6.97 -10.00 8.04
C LYS A 240 7.97 -10.93 7.34
N PRO A 241 9.06 -10.40 6.78
CA PRO A 241 10.00 -11.23 6.04
C PRO A 241 10.66 -12.24 6.97
N LYS A 242 10.63 -13.50 6.57
CA LYS A 242 11.26 -14.61 7.29
C LYS A 242 12.61 -14.98 6.70
N TYR A 243 12.91 -14.47 5.52
CA TYR A 243 14.04 -14.87 4.70
C TYR A 243 14.82 -13.67 4.22
N LYS A 244 16.11 -13.86 3.98
CA LYS A 244 16.98 -12.99 3.20
C LYS A 244 17.41 -13.71 1.92
N LEU A 245 18.01 -13.01 0.96
CA LEU A 245 18.43 -13.62 -0.31
C LEU A 245 19.37 -14.81 -0.12
N LYS A 246 20.24 -14.79 0.90
CA LYS A 246 21.10 -15.93 1.27
C LYS A 246 20.34 -17.18 1.72
N ASP A 247 19.08 -17.01 2.13
CA ASP A 247 18.22 -18.11 2.60
C ASP A 247 17.41 -18.73 1.45
N ILE A 248 17.62 -18.28 0.23
CA ILE A 248 17.01 -18.80 -1.00
C ILE A 248 18.12 -19.31 -1.91
N GLY A 249 18.03 -20.56 -2.36
CA GLY A 249 18.98 -21.12 -3.29
C GLY A 249 18.55 -20.88 -4.73
N GLY A 250 19.50 -20.58 -5.61
CA GLY A 250 19.26 -20.33 -7.03
C GLY A 250 18.87 -18.89 -7.35
N ASN A 251 18.33 -18.66 -8.55
CA ASN A 251 17.79 -17.40 -9.04
C ASN A 251 18.82 -16.25 -9.09
N GLU A 252 20.08 -16.54 -9.43
CA GLU A 252 21.17 -15.56 -9.40
C GLU A 252 20.91 -14.32 -10.29
N GLN A 253 20.25 -14.49 -11.44
CA GLN A 253 20.00 -13.38 -12.36
C GLN A 253 18.90 -12.46 -11.83
N VAL A 254 17.90 -13.01 -11.17
CA VAL A 254 16.86 -12.27 -10.46
C VAL A 254 17.48 -11.44 -9.35
N ASN A 255 18.29 -12.09 -8.50
CA ASN A 255 18.99 -11.44 -7.39
C ASN A 255 19.91 -10.32 -7.87
N LYS A 256 20.60 -10.52 -8.99
CA LYS A 256 21.46 -9.48 -9.60
C LYS A 256 20.65 -8.25 -10.03
N PHE A 257 19.51 -8.44 -10.70
CA PHE A 257 18.66 -7.34 -11.14
C PHE A 257 18.09 -6.57 -9.96
N TYR A 258 17.46 -7.27 -9.00
CA TYR A 258 16.85 -6.61 -7.86
C TYR A 258 17.86 -5.95 -6.92
N ARG A 259 19.07 -6.49 -6.80
CA ARG A 259 20.17 -5.80 -6.11
C ARG A 259 20.44 -4.43 -6.74
N GLN A 260 20.60 -4.36 -8.05
CA GLN A 260 20.80 -3.09 -8.74
C GLN A 260 19.63 -2.11 -8.56
N LEU A 261 18.39 -2.60 -8.49
CA LEU A 261 17.21 -1.78 -8.29
C LEU A 261 17.15 -1.22 -6.85
N PHE A 262 17.37 -2.06 -5.84
CA PHE A 262 17.22 -1.67 -4.42
C PHE A 262 18.45 -0.98 -3.83
N GLU A 263 19.61 -1.16 -4.43
CA GLU A 263 20.84 -0.40 -4.08
C GLU A 263 21.02 0.85 -4.97
N GLY A 264 20.17 1.02 -5.98
CA GLY A 264 20.23 2.14 -6.91
C GLY A 264 19.70 3.46 -6.34
N PRO A 265 19.93 4.58 -7.05
CA PRO A 265 19.59 5.93 -6.58
C PRO A 265 18.07 6.19 -6.47
N ASN A 266 17.25 5.41 -7.16
CA ASN A 266 15.79 5.53 -7.17
C ASN A 266 15.14 4.24 -6.65
N LYS A 267 15.63 3.73 -5.52
CA LYS A 267 15.12 2.51 -4.90
C LYS A 267 13.65 2.67 -4.49
N PRO A 268 12.83 1.62 -4.65
CA PRO A 268 11.47 1.62 -4.11
C PRO A 268 11.48 1.62 -2.57
N HIS A 269 10.48 2.25 -1.97
CA HIS A 269 10.30 2.26 -0.52
C HIS A 269 9.32 1.20 -0.04
N ILE A 270 8.49 0.67 -0.94
CA ILE A 270 7.48 -0.36 -0.66
C ILE A 270 7.41 -1.33 -1.83
N ILE A 271 7.30 -2.62 -1.53
CA ILE A 271 6.98 -3.65 -2.53
C ILE A 271 5.53 -4.08 -2.33
N VAL A 272 4.71 -3.91 -3.35
CA VAL A 272 3.34 -4.44 -3.39
C VAL A 272 3.35 -5.74 -4.18
N PHE A 273 2.94 -6.82 -3.55
CA PHE A 273 2.97 -8.15 -4.13
C PHE A 273 1.58 -8.67 -4.44
N MET A 274 1.37 -9.06 -5.68
CA MET A 274 0.18 -9.73 -6.18
C MET A 274 0.53 -11.19 -6.47
N ASP A 275 0.07 -12.11 -5.63
CA ASP A 275 0.37 -13.52 -5.77
C ASP A 275 -0.62 -14.20 -6.73
N GLU A 276 -0.09 -15.06 -7.62
CA GLU A 276 -0.88 -15.84 -8.58
C GLU A 276 -1.87 -14.95 -9.38
N VAL A 277 -1.34 -13.84 -9.92
CA VAL A 277 -2.15 -12.80 -10.58
C VAL A 277 -3.03 -13.34 -11.71
N GLU A 278 -2.64 -14.44 -12.35
CA GLU A 278 -3.46 -15.11 -13.37
C GLU A 278 -4.78 -15.65 -12.82
N LYS A 279 -4.84 -16.05 -11.55
CA LYS A 279 -6.09 -16.54 -10.93
C LYS A 279 -7.13 -15.45 -10.76
N MET A 280 -6.70 -14.20 -10.60
CA MET A 280 -7.59 -13.06 -10.46
C MET A 280 -8.41 -12.81 -11.73
N PHE A 281 -7.86 -13.20 -12.88
CA PHE A 281 -8.44 -12.96 -14.21
C PHE A 281 -8.83 -14.25 -14.93
N ALA A 282 -8.61 -15.44 -14.33
CA ALA A 282 -9.06 -16.70 -14.87
C ALA A 282 -10.58 -16.88 -14.70
N GLY A 283 -11.25 -17.39 -15.73
CA GLY A 283 -12.68 -17.74 -15.72
C GLY A 283 -13.38 -17.38 -17.02
N THR A 284 -14.37 -18.18 -17.38
CA THR A 284 -15.26 -17.98 -18.55
C THR A 284 -16.67 -17.77 -18.03
N GLY A 285 -17.34 -16.68 -18.40
CA GLY A 285 -18.75 -16.44 -18.06
C GLY A 285 -19.12 -15.00 -17.78
N SER A 286 -20.29 -14.76 -17.21
CA SER A 286 -20.86 -13.43 -16.90
C SER A 286 -20.04 -12.57 -15.93
N GLU A 287 -18.97 -13.12 -15.34
CA GLU A 287 -18.03 -12.42 -14.47
C GLU A 287 -16.90 -11.68 -15.23
N ASP A 288 -16.79 -11.88 -16.55
CA ASP A 288 -15.66 -11.33 -17.33
C ASP A 288 -15.63 -9.80 -17.35
N GLY A 289 -16.81 -9.15 -17.34
CA GLY A 289 -16.90 -7.69 -17.29
C GLY A 289 -16.33 -7.11 -16.00
N HIS A 290 -16.59 -7.76 -14.87
CA HIS A 290 -16.11 -7.29 -13.56
C HIS A 290 -14.59 -7.48 -13.40
N LYS A 291 -14.05 -8.58 -13.90
CA LYS A 291 -12.60 -8.82 -13.90
C LYS A 291 -11.86 -7.84 -14.80
N ALA A 292 -12.43 -7.51 -15.95
CA ALA A 292 -11.89 -6.49 -16.85
C ALA A 292 -11.89 -5.10 -16.19
N GLU A 293 -12.94 -4.75 -15.45
CA GLU A 293 -13.02 -3.50 -14.67
C GLU A 293 -11.91 -3.42 -13.60
N LEU A 294 -11.71 -4.49 -12.82
CA LEU A 294 -10.66 -4.54 -11.80
C LEU A 294 -9.26 -4.44 -12.43
N ALA A 295 -9.01 -5.15 -13.55
CA ALA A 295 -7.76 -5.06 -14.27
C ALA A 295 -7.51 -3.65 -14.80
N GLY A 296 -8.54 -3.02 -15.38
CA GLY A 296 -8.49 -1.64 -15.87
C GLY A 296 -8.20 -0.65 -14.73
N ALA A 297 -8.82 -0.84 -13.57
CA ALA A 297 -8.58 0.02 -12.40
C ALA A 297 -7.11 -0.06 -11.91
N ILE A 298 -6.54 -1.27 -11.82
CA ILE A 298 -5.13 -1.46 -11.44
C ILE A 298 -4.20 -0.85 -12.49
N GLN A 299 -4.51 -1.07 -13.78
CA GLN A 299 -3.74 -0.51 -14.89
C GLN A 299 -3.70 1.01 -14.83
N THR A 300 -4.87 1.67 -14.75
CA THR A 300 -5.00 3.13 -14.68
C THR A 300 -4.29 3.68 -13.45
N TRP A 301 -4.49 3.06 -12.29
CA TRP A 301 -3.80 3.46 -11.07
C TRP A 301 -2.28 3.41 -11.20
N ALA A 302 -1.74 2.33 -11.75
CA ALA A 302 -0.30 2.19 -11.93
C ALA A 302 0.24 3.20 -12.95
N GLU A 303 -0.55 3.53 -13.99
CA GLU A 303 -0.22 4.51 -15.02
C GLU A 303 -0.20 5.92 -14.48
N ASP A 304 -1.30 6.35 -13.86
CA ASP A 304 -1.47 7.71 -13.31
C ASP A 304 -0.40 8.05 -12.27
N ASN A 305 0.07 7.04 -11.53
CA ASN A 305 1.06 7.21 -10.48
C ASN A 305 2.49 6.82 -10.91
N ASN A 306 2.73 6.50 -12.19
CA ASN A 306 4.04 6.08 -12.70
C ASN A 306 4.68 4.91 -11.91
N ILE A 307 3.86 3.96 -11.46
CA ILE A 307 4.31 2.81 -10.67
C ILE A 307 5.10 1.86 -11.58
N ARG A 308 6.28 1.46 -11.11
CA ARG A 308 7.12 0.47 -11.77
C ARG A 308 6.74 -0.92 -11.29
N GLY A 309 6.84 -1.91 -12.19
CA GLY A 309 6.51 -3.28 -11.82
C GLY A 309 7.37 -4.33 -12.49
N GLY A 310 7.27 -5.55 -11.96
CA GLY A 310 7.93 -6.73 -12.51
C GLY A 310 7.10 -7.99 -12.26
N ALA A 311 7.36 -9.03 -13.04
CA ALA A 311 6.69 -10.31 -12.89
C ALA A 311 7.69 -11.46 -12.71
N LEU A 312 7.42 -12.30 -11.71
CA LEU A 312 8.09 -13.56 -11.45
C LEU A 312 7.22 -14.68 -12.05
N VAL A 313 7.63 -15.22 -13.17
CA VAL A 313 6.87 -16.23 -13.92
C VAL A 313 7.56 -17.59 -13.80
N GLY A 314 6.82 -18.68 -13.67
CA GLY A 314 7.44 -19.99 -13.66
C GLY A 314 6.64 -21.04 -12.91
N LEU A 315 7.24 -22.22 -12.80
CA LEU A 315 6.59 -23.41 -12.28
C LEU A 315 6.11 -23.25 -10.84
N PRO A 316 5.05 -23.94 -10.44
CA PRO A 316 4.62 -23.97 -9.04
C PRO A 316 5.71 -24.53 -8.13
N GLY A 317 5.92 -23.92 -6.96
CA GLY A 317 6.88 -24.41 -5.96
C GLY A 317 8.34 -24.02 -6.19
N THR A 318 8.65 -23.20 -7.19
CA THR A 318 10.02 -22.76 -7.51
C THR A 318 10.49 -21.55 -6.70
N GLY A 319 9.70 -21.06 -5.73
CA GLY A 319 10.15 -20.07 -4.77
C GLY A 319 9.77 -18.62 -5.08
N LYS A 320 8.91 -18.32 -6.06
CA LYS A 320 8.51 -16.95 -6.43
C LYS A 320 8.05 -16.09 -5.24
N THR A 321 7.18 -16.63 -4.38
CA THR A 321 6.71 -15.92 -3.17
C THR A 321 7.82 -15.78 -2.13
N ALA A 322 8.70 -16.78 -2.00
CA ALA A 322 9.85 -16.72 -1.10
C ALA A 322 10.86 -15.66 -1.56
N GLU A 323 11.03 -15.47 -2.87
CA GLU A 323 11.85 -14.40 -3.46
C GLU A 323 11.36 -13.02 -3.03
N PHE A 324 10.04 -12.78 -3.13
CA PHE A 324 9.44 -11.53 -2.64
C PHE A 324 9.73 -11.31 -1.15
N GLU A 325 9.52 -12.33 -0.30
CA GLU A 325 9.81 -12.22 1.13
C GLU A 325 11.29 -11.94 1.39
N ALA A 326 12.18 -12.57 0.62
CA ALA A 326 13.61 -12.38 0.76
C ALA A 326 14.08 -10.99 0.31
N LEU A 327 13.51 -10.44 -0.75
CA LEU A 327 13.76 -9.06 -1.17
C LEU A 327 13.35 -8.08 -0.07
N CYS A 328 12.18 -8.28 0.54
CA CYS A 328 11.76 -7.45 1.68
C CYS A 328 12.71 -7.55 2.87
N GLY A 329 13.22 -8.75 3.17
CA GLY A 329 14.11 -8.99 4.31
C GLY A 329 15.55 -8.53 4.07
N GLU A 330 16.07 -8.63 2.85
CA GLU A 330 17.43 -8.21 2.50
C GLU A 330 17.56 -6.70 2.51
N TYR A 331 16.60 -6.01 1.88
CA TYR A 331 16.64 -4.55 1.73
C TYR A 331 15.88 -3.79 2.80
N GLU A 332 15.37 -4.50 3.83
CA GLU A 332 14.56 -3.91 4.90
C GLU A 332 13.41 -3.05 4.35
N THR A 333 12.86 -3.47 3.18
CA THR A 333 11.79 -2.77 2.48
C THR A 333 10.44 -3.38 2.85
N PRO A 334 9.45 -2.59 3.29
CA PRO A 334 8.13 -3.09 3.60
C PRO A 334 7.47 -3.81 2.44
N GLY A 335 6.99 -5.03 2.69
CA GLY A 335 6.21 -5.81 1.74
C GLY A 335 4.72 -5.79 2.07
N ILE A 336 3.89 -5.42 1.10
CA ILE A 336 2.44 -5.45 1.20
C ILE A 336 1.93 -6.49 0.22
N ARG A 337 1.23 -7.52 0.72
CA ARG A 337 0.48 -8.43 -0.16
C ARG A 337 -0.88 -7.81 -0.47
N MET A 338 -1.21 -7.73 -1.75
CA MET A 338 -2.49 -7.28 -2.26
C MET A 338 -3.27 -8.47 -2.82
N ASP A 339 -4.30 -8.89 -2.11
CA ASP A 339 -5.18 -9.98 -2.48
C ASP A 339 -6.45 -9.41 -3.12
N VAL A 340 -6.44 -9.32 -4.45
CA VAL A 340 -7.58 -8.81 -5.22
C VAL A 340 -8.77 -9.76 -5.14
N ALA A 341 -8.55 -11.07 -4.99
CA ALA A 341 -9.63 -12.04 -4.85
C ALA A 341 -10.40 -11.84 -3.54
N ALA A 342 -9.69 -11.53 -2.44
CA ALA A 342 -10.34 -11.18 -1.16
C ALA A 342 -11.11 -9.86 -1.19
N MET A 343 -10.87 -9.00 -2.19
CA MET A 343 -11.63 -7.76 -2.38
C MET A 343 -12.93 -7.97 -3.16
N GLN A 344 -13.08 -9.12 -3.84
CA GLN A 344 -14.28 -9.43 -4.60
C GLN A 344 -15.46 -9.68 -3.66
N ASP A 345 -16.58 -9.02 -3.91
CA ASP A 345 -17.83 -9.21 -3.17
C ASP A 345 -18.94 -9.60 -4.15
N LYS A 346 -19.98 -10.26 -3.62
CA LYS A 346 -21.16 -10.63 -4.40
C LYS A 346 -22.01 -9.42 -4.85
N HIS A 347 -21.75 -8.24 -4.29
CA HIS A 347 -22.49 -7.02 -4.59
C HIS A 347 -21.74 -6.18 -5.62
N VAL A 348 -22.40 -5.92 -6.74
CA VAL A 348 -21.88 -5.09 -7.83
C VAL A 348 -21.55 -3.69 -7.32
N GLY A 349 -20.30 -3.26 -7.53
CA GLY A 349 -19.79 -1.92 -7.14
C GLY A 349 -18.96 -1.86 -5.85
N GLU A 350 -19.13 -2.78 -4.89
CA GLU A 350 -18.33 -2.77 -3.65
C GLU A 350 -16.88 -3.21 -3.89
N SER A 351 -16.66 -4.17 -4.76
CA SER A 351 -15.31 -4.65 -5.10
C SER A 351 -14.42 -3.54 -5.68
N GLY A 352 -14.95 -2.72 -6.57
CA GLY A 352 -14.23 -1.58 -7.14
C GLY A 352 -13.92 -0.50 -6.07
N ALA A 353 -14.82 -0.28 -5.12
CA ALA A 353 -14.58 0.65 -4.02
C ALA A 353 -13.49 0.15 -3.07
N ARG A 354 -13.49 -1.15 -2.73
CA ARG A 354 -12.45 -1.78 -1.90
C ARG A 354 -11.08 -1.74 -2.58
N LEU A 355 -11.03 -2.02 -3.88
CA LEU A 355 -9.79 -1.93 -4.65
C LEU A 355 -9.25 -0.50 -4.67
N ARG A 356 -10.09 0.51 -4.92
CA ARG A 356 -9.66 1.92 -4.87
C ARG A 356 -9.19 2.33 -3.49
N ALA A 357 -9.85 1.89 -2.42
CA ALA A 357 -9.41 2.14 -1.04
C ALA A 357 -8.04 1.50 -0.76
N ALA A 358 -7.82 0.26 -1.21
CA ALA A 358 -6.53 -0.41 -1.09
C ALA A 358 -5.41 0.33 -1.84
N MET A 359 -5.67 0.75 -3.08
CA MET A 359 -4.71 1.51 -3.88
C MET A 359 -4.38 2.87 -3.25
N ALA A 360 -5.38 3.58 -2.72
CA ALA A 360 -5.18 4.83 -1.99
C ALA A 360 -4.35 4.62 -0.71
N THR A 361 -4.62 3.55 0.05
CA THR A 361 -3.82 3.19 1.23
C THR A 361 -2.36 2.90 0.86
N ILE A 362 -2.10 2.16 -0.23
CA ILE A 362 -0.75 1.87 -0.70
C ILE A 362 0.00 3.16 -1.03
N LEU A 363 -0.61 4.07 -1.80
CA LEU A 363 0.01 5.36 -2.13
C LEU A 363 0.27 6.20 -0.89
N SER A 364 -0.71 6.32 0.00
CA SER A 364 -0.55 7.06 1.26
C SER A 364 0.63 6.52 2.06
N VAL A 365 0.71 5.19 2.26
CA VAL A 365 1.81 4.53 2.99
C VAL A 365 3.16 4.70 2.29
N ALA A 366 3.18 4.89 0.97
CA ALA A 366 4.38 5.20 0.17
C ALA A 366 4.75 6.69 0.16
N GLY A 367 3.94 7.56 0.77
CA GLY A 367 4.15 9.02 0.80
C GLY A 367 3.60 9.73 -0.43
N ASP A 368 2.50 9.24 -0.99
CA ASP A 368 1.79 9.76 -2.17
C ASP A 368 2.64 9.89 -3.45
N GLU A 369 3.75 9.15 -3.51
CA GLU A 369 4.61 9.11 -4.69
C GLU A 369 4.67 7.69 -5.26
N GLY A 370 4.02 7.46 -6.39
CA GLY A 370 3.97 6.15 -7.07
C GLY A 370 5.36 5.58 -7.40
N LYS A 371 6.36 6.44 -7.64
CA LYS A 371 7.76 6.01 -7.85
C LYS A 371 8.36 5.27 -6.66
N ASN A 372 7.81 5.45 -5.46
CA ASN A 372 8.22 4.76 -4.23
C ASN A 372 7.59 3.36 -4.11
N VAL A 373 6.64 3.04 -4.97
CA VAL A 373 5.97 1.73 -5.03
C VAL A 373 6.58 0.88 -6.10
N PHE A 374 6.92 -0.36 -5.78
CA PHE A 374 7.26 -1.38 -6.76
C PHE A 374 6.19 -2.48 -6.77
N LEU A 375 5.52 -2.64 -7.90
CA LEU A 375 4.47 -3.64 -8.06
C LEU A 375 5.09 -4.95 -8.56
N LEU A 376 5.11 -5.98 -7.72
CA LEU A 376 5.65 -7.28 -8.04
C LEU A 376 4.52 -8.30 -8.14
N ALA A 377 4.45 -9.01 -9.27
CA ALA A 377 3.47 -10.07 -9.45
C ALA A 377 4.13 -11.44 -9.50
N SER A 378 3.50 -12.47 -8.94
CA SER A 378 3.81 -13.86 -9.27
C SER A 378 2.77 -14.41 -10.23
N SER A 379 3.20 -15.25 -11.16
CA SER A 379 2.31 -15.94 -12.10
C SER A 379 2.89 -17.26 -12.56
N ASN A 380 2.02 -18.17 -12.94
CA ASN A 380 2.42 -19.39 -13.66
C ASN A 380 2.49 -19.17 -15.18
N GLY A 381 1.89 -18.06 -15.69
CA GLY A 381 1.95 -17.62 -17.07
C GLY A 381 1.24 -16.27 -17.23
N LEU A 382 1.75 -15.42 -18.12
CA LEU A 382 1.18 -14.09 -18.34
C LEU A 382 0.17 -14.05 -19.49
N GLU A 383 -0.06 -15.16 -20.17
CA GLU A 383 -0.87 -15.24 -21.38
C GLU A 383 -2.32 -14.82 -21.14
N ASN A 384 -2.84 -15.12 -19.98
CA ASN A 384 -4.22 -14.83 -19.57
C ASN A 384 -4.41 -13.43 -18.97
N LEU A 385 -3.33 -12.65 -18.80
CA LEU A 385 -3.43 -11.29 -18.30
C LEU A 385 -3.80 -10.31 -19.43
N PRO A 386 -4.66 -9.32 -19.16
CA PRO A 386 -4.92 -8.21 -20.10
C PRO A 386 -3.62 -7.50 -20.50
N LEU A 387 -3.47 -7.17 -21.79
CA LEU A 387 -2.26 -6.57 -22.35
C LEU A 387 -1.83 -5.29 -21.61
N GLY A 388 -2.79 -4.45 -21.26
CA GLY A 388 -2.51 -3.22 -20.51
C GLY A 388 -1.92 -3.46 -19.12
N LEU A 389 -2.44 -4.45 -18.40
CA LEU A 389 -1.89 -4.82 -17.09
C LEU A 389 -0.49 -5.46 -17.24
N ARG A 390 -0.30 -6.29 -18.26
CA ARG A 390 1.00 -6.90 -18.59
C ARG A 390 2.09 -5.85 -18.82
N ALA A 391 1.75 -4.74 -19.50
CA ALA A 391 2.66 -3.63 -19.72
C ALA A 391 3.14 -2.97 -18.41
N ARG A 392 2.36 -3.03 -17.32
CA ARG A 392 2.77 -2.46 -16.00
C ARG A 392 3.86 -3.27 -15.32
N PHE A 393 3.99 -4.54 -15.65
CA PHE A 393 5.06 -5.41 -15.13
C PHE A 393 6.32 -5.44 -16.01
N SER A 394 6.42 -4.60 -17.03
CA SER A 394 7.52 -4.63 -18.00
C SER A 394 8.77 -3.85 -17.59
N PHE A 395 8.74 -3.11 -16.47
CA PHE A 395 9.94 -2.39 -16.00
C PHE A 395 11.06 -3.37 -15.60
N ALA A 396 10.74 -4.37 -14.78
CA ALA A 396 11.67 -5.46 -14.55
C ALA A 396 11.59 -6.47 -15.70
N PRO A 397 12.70 -7.09 -16.09
CA PRO A 397 12.64 -8.22 -17.01
C PRO A 397 11.75 -9.31 -16.45
N THR A 398 10.98 -9.97 -17.32
CA THR A 398 10.24 -11.17 -16.91
C THR A 398 11.20 -12.33 -16.83
N PHE A 399 11.38 -12.86 -15.62
CA PHE A 399 12.21 -14.03 -15.36
C PHE A 399 11.37 -15.29 -15.28
N PHE A 400 11.84 -16.37 -15.90
CA PHE A 400 11.20 -17.68 -15.80
C PHE A 400 11.92 -18.56 -14.77
N TYR A 401 11.16 -19.01 -13.79
CA TYR A 401 11.58 -19.90 -12.72
C TYR A 401 11.24 -21.34 -13.11
N ASP A 402 12.26 -22.11 -13.48
CA ASP A 402 12.16 -23.56 -13.71
C ASP A 402 12.56 -24.34 -12.45
N VAL A 403 12.56 -25.65 -12.53
CA VAL A 403 13.12 -26.50 -11.48
C VAL A 403 14.61 -26.19 -11.30
N PRO A 404 15.11 -26.20 -10.07
CA PRO A 404 16.51 -25.90 -9.80
C PRO A 404 17.44 -26.97 -10.39
N SER A 405 18.62 -26.55 -10.84
CA SER A 405 19.74 -27.42 -11.22
C SER A 405 20.23 -28.26 -10.02
N GLU A 406 21.04 -29.28 -10.24
CA GLU A 406 21.55 -30.13 -9.16
C GLU A 406 22.36 -29.34 -8.11
N ASP A 407 23.13 -28.33 -8.52
CA ASP A 407 23.89 -27.50 -7.58
C ASP A 407 22.99 -26.56 -6.78
N GLU A 408 21.95 -25.99 -7.41
CA GLU A 408 20.93 -25.22 -6.72
C GLU A 408 20.11 -26.08 -5.76
N LYS A 409 19.78 -27.31 -6.12
CA LYS A 409 19.11 -28.27 -5.24
C LYS A 409 19.95 -28.57 -3.99
N LYS A 410 21.27 -28.75 -4.13
CA LYS A 410 22.16 -28.93 -2.96
C LYS A 410 22.10 -27.72 -2.02
N ALA A 411 22.11 -26.51 -2.57
CA ALA A 411 21.96 -25.29 -1.77
C ALA A 411 20.59 -25.26 -1.06
N ILE A 412 19.51 -25.59 -1.76
CA ILE A 412 18.15 -25.65 -1.20
C ILE A 412 18.06 -26.73 -0.11
N TRP A 413 18.64 -27.93 -0.32
CA TRP A 413 18.71 -28.98 0.68
C TRP A 413 19.39 -28.49 1.96
N ASN A 414 20.57 -27.87 1.86
CA ASN A 414 21.31 -27.35 3.01
C ASN A 414 20.48 -26.32 3.80
N ILE A 415 19.81 -25.41 3.10
CA ILE A 415 18.93 -24.41 3.71
C ILE A 415 17.77 -25.10 4.45
N GLN A 416 17.09 -26.06 3.81
CA GLN A 416 15.93 -26.73 4.41
C GLN A 416 16.32 -27.65 5.59
N ILE A 417 17.42 -28.39 5.46
CA ILE A 417 17.99 -29.22 6.53
C ILE A 417 18.28 -28.35 7.77
N GLY A 418 18.94 -27.20 7.58
CA GLY A 418 19.23 -26.27 8.68
C GLY A 418 17.97 -25.73 9.34
N ARG A 419 16.94 -25.39 8.55
CA ARG A 419 15.64 -24.90 9.04
C ARG A 419 14.88 -25.92 9.88
N HIS A 420 14.94 -27.18 9.48
CA HIS A 420 14.23 -28.26 10.18
C HIS A 420 15.07 -28.94 11.25
N GLY A 421 16.30 -28.46 11.51
CA GLY A 421 17.20 -29.03 12.51
C GLY A 421 17.59 -30.49 12.21
N LEU A 422 17.64 -30.86 10.93
CA LEU A 422 17.98 -32.22 10.49
C LEU A 422 19.49 -32.37 10.34
N THR A 423 19.97 -33.61 10.39
CA THR A 423 21.38 -33.91 10.13
C THR A 423 21.62 -34.02 8.63
N ALA A 424 22.64 -33.29 8.15
CA ALA A 424 23.01 -33.36 6.74
C ALA A 424 23.44 -34.81 6.36
N PRO A 425 22.89 -35.38 5.30
CA PRO A 425 23.26 -36.73 4.85
C PRO A 425 24.62 -36.71 4.19
N LYS A 426 25.29 -37.87 4.11
CA LYS A 426 26.52 -38.02 3.33
C LYS A 426 26.28 -37.83 1.83
N GLU A 427 25.14 -38.29 1.36
CA GLU A 427 24.68 -38.15 -0.02
C GLU A 427 23.22 -37.72 0.00
N TYR A 428 22.89 -36.72 -0.83
CA TYR A 428 21.51 -36.25 -0.97
C TYR A 428 20.68 -37.28 -1.77
N PRO A 429 19.36 -37.38 -1.47
CA PRO A 429 18.47 -38.18 -2.30
C PRO A 429 18.55 -37.72 -3.76
N ALA A 430 18.51 -38.67 -4.71
CA ALA A 430 18.35 -38.34 -6.12
C ALA A 430 16.94 -37.74 -6.34
N THR A 431 16.88 -36.52 -6.81
CA THR A 431 15.63 -35.76 -6.93
C THR A 431 15.46 -35.15 -8.32
N PRO A 432 15.40 -35.98 -9.39
CA PRO A 432 15.20 -35.47 -10.74
C PRO A 432 13.84 -34.75 -10.85
N GLY A 433 13.83 -33.55 -11.44
CA GLY A 433 12.60 -32.77 -11.63
C GLY A 433 11.99 -32.18 -10.35
N TRP A 434 12.64 -32.28 -9.20
CA TRP A 434 12.12 -31.68 -7.96
C TRP A 434 12.23 -30.16 -7.92
N SER A 435 11.17 -29.55 -7.43
CA SER A 435 11.14 -28.13 -7.09
C SER A 435 11.63 -27.87 -5.66
N GLY A 436 11.84 -26.63 -5.30
CA GLY A 436 12.17 -26.25 -3.92
C GLY A 436 11.07 -26.63 -2.92
N ARG A 437 9.81 -26.69 -3.35
CA ARG A 437 8.68 -27.15 -2.53
C ARG A 437 8.78 -28.64 -2.23
N ASP A 438 9.15 -29.45 -3.20
CA ASP A 438 9.28 -30.89 -3.02
C ASP A 438 10.40 -31.21 -2.01
N ILE A 439 11.54 -30.53 -2.11
CA ILE A 439 12.65 -30.62 -1.15
C ILE A 439 12.20 -30.24 0.26
N LYS A 440 11.47 -29.13 0.38
CA LYS A 440 10.91 -28.68 1.68
C LYS A 440 9.98 -29.74 2.26
N GLN A 441 9.07 -30.31 1.47
CA GLN A 441 8.15 -31.36 1.92
C GLN A 441 8.89 -32.61 2.42
N ALA A 442 9.98 -33.02 1.77
CA ALA A 442 10.80 -34.14 2.23
C ALA A 442 11.43 -33.83 3.60
N CYS A 443 11.96 -32.62 3.80
CA CYS A 443 12.51 -32.21 5.10
C CYS A 443 11.42 -32.14 6.19
N GLU A 444 10.24 -31.62 5.89
CA GLU A 444 9.09 -31.60 6.80
C GLU A 444 8.66 -33.01 7.22
N LYS A 445 8.59 -33.94 6.26
CA LYS A 445 8.26 -35.34 6.54
C LYS A 445 9.35 -36.04 7.36
N ALA A 446 10.63 -35.85 7.02
CA ALA A 446 11.74 -36.39 7.78
C ALA A 446 11.70 -35.95 9.25
N GLN A 447 11.45 -34.65 9.49
CA GLN A 447 11.32 -34.10 10.84
C GLN A 447 10.09 -34.65 11.58
N ALA A 448 8.92 -34.63 10.94
CA ALA A 448 7.67 -35.04 11.55
C ALA A 448 7.60 -36.54 11.87
N LEU A 449 8.19 -37.38 11.00
CA LEU A 449 8.17 -38.84 11.15
C LEU A 449 9.42 -39.41 11.85
N GLY A 450 10.46 -38.62 12.06
CA GLY A 450 11.72 -39.04 12.65
C GLY A 450 12.49 -40.02 11.78
N ILE A 451 12.34 -39.95 10.45
CA ILE A 451 12.96 -40.85 9.46
C ILE A 451 14.11 -40.16 8.70
N SER A 452 14.89 -40.90 7.99
CA SER A 452 15.96 -40.36 7.15
C SER A 452 15.40 -39.53 5.97
N LEU A 453 16.21 -38.59 5.44
CA LEU A 453 15.83 -37.82 4.25
C LEU A 453 15.59 -38.72 3.03
N LYS A 454 16.29 -39.84 2.94
CA LYS A 454 16.12 -40.79 1.85
C LYS A 454 14.75 -41.47 1.91
N GLU A 455 14.36 -41.98 3.08
CA GLU A 455 13.02 -42.56 3.30
C GLU A 455 11.91 -41.49 3.13
N ALA A 456 12.13 -40.28 3.61
CA ALA A 456 11.17 -39.17 3.45
C ALA A 456 10.97 -38.79 1.98
N ALA A 457 12.01 -38.88 1.16
CA ALA A 457 11.94 -38.62 -0.28
C ALA A 457 11.03 -39.58 -1.02
N GLU A 458 10.93 -40.85 -0.58
CA GLU A 458 10.03 -41.84 -1.17
C GLU A 458 8.54 -41.47 -1.04
N TRP A 459 8.21 -40.63 -0.09
CA TRP A 459 6.85 -40.11 0.15
C TRP A 459 6.54 -38.80 -0.58
N VAL A 460 7.41 -38.35 -1.51
CA VAL A 460 7.21 -37.09 -2.26
C VAL A 460 7.13 -37.43 -3.75
N ILE A 461 6.00 -37.12 -4.36
CA ILE A 461 5.83 -37.18 -5.81
C ILE A 461 6.03 -35.78 -6.36
N PRO A 462 7.05 -35.54 -7.21
CA PRO A 462 7.32 -34.18 -7.70
C PRO A 462 6.24 -33.69 -8.63
N ILE A 463 6.00 -32.38 -8.58
CA ILE A 463 4.97 -31.74 -9.41
C ILE A 463 5.24 -31.89 -10.91
N THR A 464 6.50 -32.03 -11.30
CA THR A 464 6.90 -32.26 -12.69
C THR A 464 6.41 -33.62 -13.25
N VAL A 465 6.06 -34.55 -12.38
CA VAL A 465 5.45 -35.82 -12.74
C VAL A 465 3.94 -35.72 -12.76
N THR A 466 3.35 -35.13 -11.73
CA THR A 466 1.89 -35.03 -11.59
C THR A 466 1.22 -34.05 -12.55
N GLU A 467 1.92 -32.99 -12.98
CA GLU A 467 1.41 -31.96 -13.90
C GLU A 467 2.29 -31.79 -15.15
N LYS A 468 2.82 -32.88 -15.67
CA LYS A 468 3.82 -32.86 -16.74
C LYS A 468 3.40 -32.02 -17.96
N ASP A 469 2.23 -32.27 -18.53
CA ASP A 469 1.76 -31.60 -19.75
C ASP A 469 1.63 -30.09 -19.57
N ARG A 470 1.17 -29.67 -18.40
CA ARG A 470 1.06 -28.26 -18.03
C ARG A 470 2.43 -27.59 -17.91
N ILE A 471 3.38 -28.30 -17.30
CA ILE A 471 4.75 -27.79 -17.12
C ILE A 471 5.46 -27.65 -18.47
N ASP A 472 5.35 -28.65 -19.35
CA ASP A 472 5.93 -28.61 -20.68
C ASP A 472 5.32 -27.47 -21.52
N TYR A 473 4.01 -27.25 -21.40
CA TYR A 473 3.35 -26.06 -21.99
C TYR A 473 3.93 -24.75 -21.47
N MET A 474 4.12 -24.60 -20.16
CA MET A 474 4.68 -23.38 -19.56
C MET A 474 6.11 -23.13 -20.02
N ARG A 475 6.94 -24.19 -20.10
CA ARG A 475 8.32 -24.12 -20.59
C ARG A 475 8.40 -23.72 -22.05
N SER A 476 7.58 -24.32 -22.90
CA SER A 476 7.47 -23.98 -24.32
C SER A 476 7.07 -22.53 -24.54
N ASN A 477 6.11 -22.04 -23.75
CA ASN A 477 5.70 -20.66 -23.79
C ASN A 477 6.77 -19.67 -23.30
N ALA A 478 7.61 -20.08 -22.36
CA ALA A 478 8.67 -19.24 -21.83
C ALA A 478 9.91 -19.20 -22.74
N HIS A 479 10.09 -20.22 -23.58
CA HIS A 479 11.25 -20.38 -24.46
C HIS A 479 11.49 -19.15 -25.33
N ASN A 480 12.67 -18.55 -25.24
CA ASN A 480 13.10 -17.33 -25.93
C ASN A 480 12.24 -16.08 -25.68
N LYS A 481 11.23 -16.13 -24.80
CA LYS A 481 10.37 -14.97 -24.47
C LYS A 481 10.74 -14.33 -23.15
N TYR A 482 11.21 -15.12 -22.19
CA TYR A 482 11.57 -14.65 -20.86
C TYR A 482 13.06 -14.87 -20.61
N LEU A 483 13.62 -14.13 -19.63
CA LEU A 483 14.97 -14.40 -19.17
C LEU A 483 14.97 -15.58 -18.21
N SER A 484 16.07 -16.34 -18.18
CA SER A 484 16.26 -17.37 -17.15
C SER A 484 16.47 -16.74 -15.79
N ALA A 485 15.82 -17.26 -14.75
CA ALA A 485 16.04 -16.82 -13.37
C ALA A 485 17.42 -17.22 -12.85
N ALA A 486 17.97 -18.34 -13.34
CA ALA A 486 19.21 -18.95 -12.87
C ALA A 486 20.45 -18.51 -13.67
N VAL A 487 20.38 -18.58 -15.00
CA VAL A 487 21.53 -18.36 -15.88
C VAL A 487 21.36 -17.12 -16.76
N PRO A 488 22.44 -16.45 -17.18
CA PRO A 488 22.34 -15.28 -18.04
C PRO A 488 21.72 -15.58 -19.41
N GLY A 489 20.79 -14.72 -19.85
CA GLY A 489 20.22 -14.77 -21.19
C GLY A 489 18.77 -15.28 -21.23
N PRO A 490 18.22 -15.44 -22.46
CA PRO A 490 16.88 -15.97 -22.65
C PRO A 490 16.75 -17.40 -22.14
N TYR A 491 15.60 -17.73 -21.57
CA TYR A 491 15.29 -19.08 -21.13
C TYR A 491 15.23 -20.04 -22.32
N GLN A 492 15.95 -21.15 -22.23
CA GLN A 492 16.02 -22.18 -23.27
C GLN A 492 15.36 -23.47 -22.79
N PHE A 493 14.40 -23.97 -23.54
CA PHE A 493 13.76 -25.25 -23.30
C PHE A 493 14.10 -26.23 -24.42
N ASN A 494 14.72 -27.35 -24.06
CA ASN A 494 15.08 -28.43 -24.99
C ASN A 494 14.35 -29.72 -24.57
N GLU A 495 13.29 -30.06 -25.27
CA GLU A 495 12.50 -31.30 -25.02
C GLU A 495 13.35 -32.59 -25.06
N SER A 496 14.37 -32.65 -25.90
CA SER A 496 15.20 -33.80 -26.08
C SER A 496 16.09 -34.18 -24.88
N GLN A 497 16.51 -33.20 -24.06
CA GLN A 497 17.37 -33.44 -22.91
C GLN A 497 16.61 -34.04 -21.71
N GLN A 498 15.37 -33.65 -21.50
CA GLN A 498 14.57 -34.17 -20.37
C GLN A 498 14.07 -35.60 -20.59
N HIS A 499 13.78 -35.99 -21.82
CA HIS A 499 13.39 -37.35 -22.12
C HIS A 499 14.54 -38.37 -21.85
N VAL A 500 15.79 -37.92 -21.93
CA VAL A 500 16.96 -38.77 -21.63
C VAL A 500 17.12 -38.95 -20.11
N GLU A 501 16.97 -37.88 -19.32
CA GLU A 501 17.08 -37.93 -17.85
C GLU A 501 15.97 -38.78 -17.21
N ILE A 502 14.70 -38.62 -17.65
CA ILE A 502 13.58 -39.41 -17.12
C ILE A 502 13.69 -40.89 -17.50
N LYS A 503 14.16 -41.21 -18.72
CA LYS A 503 14.38 -42.60 -19.14
C LYS A 503 15.56 -43.25 -18.41
N GLN A 504 16.61 -42.51 -18.09
CA GLN A 504 17.74 -43.06 -17.32
C GLN A 504 17.33 -43.37 -15.88
N VAL A 505 16.55 -42.52 -15.23
CA VAL A 505 16.06 -42.74 -13.85
C VAL A 505 15.08 -43.91 -13.79
N ALA A 506 14.14 -44.00 -14.72
CA ALA A 506 13.22 -45.16 -14.81
C ALA A 506 13.94 -46.49 -15.12
N ALA A 507 15.04 -46.45 -15.87
CA ALA A 507 15.87 -47.62 -16.13
C ALA A 507 16.69 -48.05 -14.92
N ASP A 508 17.20 -47.12 -14.12
CA ASP A 508 17.95 -47.41 -12.89
C ASP A 508 17.04 -47.88 -11.74
N GLU A 509 15.85 -47.34 -11.60
CA GLU A 509 14.85 -47.83 -10.65
C GLU A 509 14.32 -49.21 -11.03
N GLY A 510 14.10 -49.47 -12.32
CA GLY A 510 13.70 -50.79 -12.81
C GLY A 510 14.76 -51.87 -12.64
N ARG A 511 16.03 -51.53 -12.51
CA ARG A 511 17.11 -52.45 -12.16
C ARG A 511 17.18 -52.78 -10.67
N ARG A 512 16.81 -51.86 -9.78
CA ARG A 512 16.82 -52.07 -8.32
C ARG A 512 15.64 -52.91 -7.79
N ILE A 513 14.58 -53.08 -8.57
CA ILE A 513 13.43 -53.93 -8.20
C ILE A 513 13.68 -55.41 -8.60
N LYS A 514 14.76 -55.70 -9.31
CA LYS A 514 15.11 -57.06 -9.78
C LYS A 514 16.31 -57.67 -9.07
N GLU A 515 16.91 -56.97 -8.11
CA GLU A 515 17.90 -57.52 -7.17
C GLU A 515 17.30 -57.49 -5.74
#